data_eef89a9bb187b56b56580e97e723b0c9
#
_entry.id   eef89a9bb187b56b56580e97e723b0c9
#
_cell.length_a   1.000
_cell.length_b   1.000
_cell.length_c   1.000
_cell.angle_alpha   90.00
_cell.angle_beta   90.00
_cell.angle_gamma   90.00
#
_symmetry.space_group_name_H-M   'P 1'
#
loop_
_entity.id
_entity.type
_entity.pdbx_description
1 polymer ?
#
loop_
_entity_poly.entity_id
_entity_poly.type
_entity_poly.pdbx_seq_one_letter_code
_entity_poly.pdbx_strand_id
1 'polypeptide(L)'
;TPLDLFGRRFIPFKAFQEKRNAWYEMHWSGYEKVMEVPSLSGCFMFIRTDILKRIGGFDERFFMYAEDLDLCRRIGEIARTMYYPQASVFHEYEKGSYKNRKLLRYHICSIIKYFNKWGWFIDQKRKKRNSHCIKLIEYIRN
;
A
#
# COMPACT_ATOMS: atom_id res chain seq x y z
N THR A 1 -0.83 7.53 4.99
CA THR A 1 -1.64 8.62 5.58
C THR A 1 -2.60 9.20 4.56
N PRO A 2 -3.63 10.00 4.97
CA PRO A 2 -4.48 10.72 4.01
C PRO A 2 -3.68 11.58 3.05
N LEU A 3 -2.59 12.22 3.50
CA LEU A 3 -1.69 12.98 2.65
C LEU A 3 -1.00 12.11 1.58
N ASP A 4 -0.74 10.84 1.86
CA ASP A 4 -0.12 9.93 0.90
C ASP A 4 -1.12 9.46 -0.15
N LEU A 5 -2.36 9.23 0.21
CA LEU A 5 -3.37 8.70 -0.70
C LEU A 5 -4.15 9.80 -1.45
N PHE A 6 -4.47 10.90 -0.79
CA PHE A 6 -5.13 12.05 -1.43
C PHE A 6 -4.14 13.11 -1.91
N GLY A 7 -3.17 13.48 -1.08
CA GLY A 7 -2.25 14.60 -1.37
C GLY A 7 -1.44 14.37 -2.64
N ARG A 8 -0.95 13.16 -2.88
CA ARG A 8 -0.22 12.83 -4.11
C ARG A 8 -1.02 13.09 -5.39
N ARG A 9 -2.33 13.00 -5.31
CA ARG A 9 -3.22 13.13 -6.46
C ARG A 9 -3.78 14.55 -6.63
N PHE A 10 -4.15 15.20 -5.53
CA PHE A 10 -4.96 16.42 -5.56
C PHE A 10 -4.18 17.70 -5.26
N ILE A 11 -2.99 17.59 -4.69
CA ILE A 11 -2.11 18.75 -4.48
C ILE A 11 -1.35 19.05 -5.78
N PRO A 12 -1.51 20.24 -6.40
CA PRO A 12 -1.00 20.50 -7.75
C PRO A 12 0.50 20.82 -7.84
N PHE A 13 1.23 20.75 -6.73
CA PHE A 13 2.67 21.04 -6.70
C PHE A 13 3.50 19.81 -7.11
N LYS A 14 4.09 19.82 -8.30
CA LYS A 14 4.84 18.71 -8.89
C LYS A 14 5.96 18.20 -7.97
N ALA A 15 6.80 19.10 -7.45
CA ALA A 15 7.88 18.72 -6.53
C ALA A 15 7.37 18.04 -5.24
N PHE A 16 6.22 18.47 -4.72
CA PHE A 16 5.58 17.81 -3.58
C PHE A 16 5.11 16.40 -3.95
N GLN A 17 4.46 16.25 -5.12
CA GLN A 17 3.98 14.95 -5.58
C GLN A 17 5.15 13.98 -5.79
N GLU A 18 6.24 14.41 -6.44
CA GLU A 18 7.43 13.61 -6.68
C GLU A 18 8.07 13.13 -5.37
N LYS A 19 8.28 14.03 -4.43
CA LYS A 19 8.81 13.69 -3.10
C LYS A 19 7.93 12.70 -2.34
N ARG A 20 6.60 12.89 -2.38
CA ARG A 20 5.65 12.00 -1.70
C ARG A 20 5.56 10.65 -2.41
N ASN A 21 5.61 10.60 -3.73
CA ASN A 21 5.63 9.37 -4.50
C ASN A 21 6.89 8.56 -4.17
N ALA A 22 8.07 9.17 -4.24
CA ALA A 22 9.33 8.52 -3.93
C ALA A 22 9.35 7.94 -2.49
N TRP A 23 8.77 8.65 -1.54
CA TRP A 23 8.61 8.15 -0.17
C TRP A 23 7.61 7.00 -0.07
N TYR A 24 6.42 7.17 -0.64
CA TYR A 24 5.35 6.17 -0.59
C TYR A 24 5.72 4.89 -1.33
N GLU A 25 6.36 5.00 -2.48
CA GLU A 25 6.84 3.90 -3.30
C GLU A 25 8.17 3.33 -2.78
N MET A 26 8.72 3.91 -1.72
CA MET A 26 9.93 3.45 -1.04
C MET A 26 11.18 3.45 -1.93
N HIS A 27 11.32 4.41 -2.87
CA HIS A 27 12.49 4.53 -3.77
C HIS A 27 13.81 4.57 -2.99
N TRP A 28 13.78 5.10 -1.77
CA TRP A 28 14.91 5.16 -0.86
C TRP A 28 15.42 3.77 -0.43
N SER A 29 14.63 2.70 -0.61
CA SER A 29 15.04 1.32 -0.29
C SER A 29 16.01 0.72 -1.30
N GLY A 30 16.03 1.23 -2.55
CA GLY A 30 16.83 0.69 -3.67
C GLY A 30 16.26 -0.56 -4.32
N TYR A 31 15.33 -1.27 -3.69
CA TYR A 31 14.64 -2.48 -4.20
C TYR A 31 15.52 -3.70 -4.50
N GLU A 32 16.78 -3.69 -4.11
CA GLU A 32 17.74 -4.75 -4.48
C GLU A 32 17.67 -5.97 -3.57
N LYS A 33 17.16 -5.82 -2.37
CA LYS A 33 17.15 -6.85 -1.33
C LYS A 33 15.73 -7.29 -0.98
N VAL A 34 15.61 -8.55 -0.54
CA VAL A 34 14.37 -9.02 0.08
C VAL A 34 14.13 -8.24 1.36
N MET A 35 12.96 -7.66 1.52
CA MET A 35 12.68 -6.80 2.68
C MET A 35 11.23 -6.90 3.13
N GLU A 36 11.01 -6.74 4.43
CA GLU A 36 9.66 -6.60 4.97
C GLU A 36 9.14 -5.20 4.69
N VAL A 37 7.94 -5.12 4.12
CA VAL A 37 7.29 -3.86 3.75
C VAL A 37 5.90 -3.77 4.36
N PRO A 38 5.40 -2.56 4.67
CA PRO A 38 4.09 -2.41 5.30
C PRO A 38 2.92 -2.76 4.37
N SER A 39 3.11 -2.63 3.06
CA SER A 39 2.09 -2.85 2.04
C SER A 39 2.72 -3.16 0.69
N LEU A 40 2.02 -3.95 -0.11
CA LEU A 40 2.36 -4.30 -1.50
C LEU A 40 1.20 -3.91 -2.41
N SER A 41 1.51 -3.67 -3.69
CA SER A 41 0.50 -3.42 -4.70
C SER A 41 -0.27 -4.70 -5.04
N GLY A 42 -1.58 -4.58 -5.24
CA GLY A 42 -2.47 -5.67 -5.63
C GLY A 42 -2.26 -6.21 -7.03
N CYS A 43 -1.39 -5.59 -7.85
CA CYS A 43 -1.14 -6.03 -9.22
C CYS A 43 -0.51 -7.43 -9.31
N PHE A 44 0.30 -7.83 -8.31
CA PHE A 44 0.84 -9.17 -8.18
C PHE A 44 1.14 -9.48 -6.71
N MET A 45 0.42 -10.43 -6.14
CA MET A 45 0.58 -10.89 -4.77
C MET A 45 0.62 -12.42 -4.72
N PHE A 46 1.63 -12.97 -4.06
CA PHE A 46 1.69 -14.38 -3.73
C PHE A 46 1.42 -14.56 -2.24
N ILE A 47 0.32 -15.20 -1.89
CA ILE A 47 -0.17 -15.29 -0.51
C ILE A 47 -0.37 -16.75 -0.11
N ARG A 48 0.12 -17.12 1.07
CA ARG A 48 -0.18 -18.43 1.64
C ARG A 48 -1.68 -18.58 1.89
N THR A 49 -2.25 -19.65 1.41
CA THR A 49 -3.70 -19.92 1.48
C THR A 49 -4.22 -20.00 2.92
N ASP A 50 -3.41 -20.56 3.85
CA ASP A 50 -3.79 -20.61 5.26
C ASP A 50 -3.89 -19.21 5.90
N ILE A 51 -2.97 -18.31 5.56
CA ILE A 51 -3.03 -16.90 6.00
C ILE A 51 -4.26 -16.21 5.43
N LEU A 52 -4.49 -16.38 4.11
CA LEU A 52 -5.65 -15.77 3.45
C LEU A 52 -6.98 -16.25 4.06
N LYS A 53 -7.11 -17.54 4.35
CA LYS A 53 -8.28 -18.11 5.03
C LYS A 53 -8.46 -17.54 6.43
N ARG A 54 -7.37 -17.44 7.22
CA ARG A 54 -7.41 -16.90 8.59
C ARG A 54 -7.91 -15.47 8.68
N ILE A 55 -7.58 -14.64 7.69
CA ILE A 55 -8.03 -13.24 7.66
C ILE A 55 -9.39 -13.05 6.96
N GLY A 56 -10.00 -14.13 6.44
CA GLY A 56 -11.29 -14.08 5.74
C GLY A 56 -11.23 -13.51 4.32
N GLY A 57 -10.08 -13.61 3.63
CA GLY A 57 -9.94 -13.13 2.24
C GLY A 57 -9.94 -11.61 2.10
N PHE A 58 -10.38 -11.12 0.96
CA PHE A 58 -10.58 -9.69 0.70
C PHE A 58 -11.81 -9.17 1.45
N ASP A 59 -11.76 -7.93 1.87
CA ASP A 59 -12.92 -7.24 2.46
C ASP A 59 -13.79 -6.68 1.33
N GLU A 60 -14.97 -7.27 1.12
CA GLU A 60 -15.89 -6.96 0.03
C GLU A 60 -16.41 -5.51 0.03
N ARG A 61 -16.21 -4.76 1.12
CA ARG A 61 -16.50 -3.32 1.14
C ARG A 61 -15.66 -2.53 0.14
N PHE A 62 -14.50 -3.09 -0.26
CA PHE A 62 -13.61 -2.51 -1.25
C PHE A 62 -13.81 -3.20 -2.60
N PHE A 63 -14.69 -2.65 -3.42
CA PHE A 63 -14.90 -3.17 -4.77
C PHE A 63 -13.65 -3.01 -5.66
N MET A 64 -12.95 -1.88 -5.54
CA MET A 64 -11.74 -1.55 -6.29
C MET A 64 -10.99 -0.43 -5.57
N TYR A 65 -9.66 -0.50 -5.55
CA TYR A 65 -8.73 0.38 -4.83
C TYR A 65 -8.79 0.25 -3.30
N ALA A 66 -7.65 0.33 -2.66
CA ALA A 66 -7.43 0.15 -1.23
C ALA A 66 -7.76 -1.25 -0.66
N GLU A 67 -8.25 -2.20 -1.48
CA GLU A 67 -8.42 -3.61 -1.11
C GLU A 67 -7.07 -4.27 -0.77
N ASP A 68 -6.03 -3.93 -1.53
CA ASP A 68 -4.67 -4.39 -1.33
C ASP A 68 -4.04 -3.80 -0.05
N LEU A 69 -4.26 -2.52 0.20
CA LEU A 69 -3.83 -1.86 1.43
C LEU A 69 -4.49 -2.49 2.66
N ASP A 70 -5.80 -2.75 2.59
CA ASP A 70 -6.54 -3.39 3.67
C ASP A 70 -6.06 -4.84 3.89
N LEU A 71 -5.89 -5.59 2.81
CA LEU A 71 -5.42 -6.96 2.84
C LEU A 71 -4.03 -7.06 3.48
N CYS A 72 -3.06 -6.27 2.99
CA CYS A 72 -1.70 -6.22 3.55
C CYS A 72 -1.70 -5.85 5.03
N ARG A 73 -2.60 -4.96 5.43
CA ARG A 73 -2.73 -4.55 6.81
C ARG A 73 -3.24 -5.67 7.71
N ARG A 74 -4.27 -6.41 7.29
CA ARG A 74 -4.78 -7.57 8.03
C ARG A 74 -3.78 -8.73 8.07
N ILE A 75 -3.10 -8.99 6.96
CA ILE A 75 -1.98 -9.96 6.92
C ILE A 75 -0.91 -9.55 7.92
N GLY A 76 -0.54 -8.28 7.95
CA GLY A 76 0.50 -7.78 8.82
C GLY A 76 0.22 -7.86 10.33
N GLU A 77 -0.99 -8.21 10.74
CA GLU A 77 -1.31 -8.51 12.15
C GLU A 77 -0.92 -9.95 12.55
N ILE A 78 -0.77 -10.86 11.59
CA ILE A 78 -0.52 -12.30 11.85
C ILE A 78 0.66 -12.89 11.08
N ALA A 79 1.19 -12.18 10.09
CA ALA A 79 2.30 -12.61 9.24
C ALA A 79 3.07 -11.41 8.69
N ARG A 80 4.20 -11.67 8.04
CA ARG A 80 5.00 -10.64 7.37
C ARG A 80 4.57 -10.46 5.92
N THR A 81 4.65 -9.24 5.40
CA THR A 81 4.54 -8.94 3.98
C THR A 81 5.93 -8.62 3.43
N MET A 82 6.37 -9.42 2.45
CA MET A 82 7.75 -9.39 1.95
C MET A 82 7.78 -8.89 0.51
N TYR A 83 8.63 -7.93 0.23
CA TYR A 83 9.05 -7.59 -1.12
C TYR A 83 10.16 -8.55 -1.55
N TYR A 84 10.05 -9.13 -2.77
CA TYR A 84 10.97 -10.11 -3.31
C TYR A 84 11.48 -9.66 -4.70
N PRO A 85 12.71 -9.15 -4.82
CA PRO A 85 13.21 -8.54 -6.05
C PRO A 85 13.64 -9.52 -7.13
N GLN A 86 13.81 -10.82 -6.79
CA GLN A 86 14.34 -11.82 -7.74
C GLN A 86 13.29 -12.34 -8.73
N ALA A 87 12.02 -11.94 -8.55
CA ALA A 87 10.95 -12.23 -9.50
C ALA A 87 10.23 -10.93 -9.88
N SER A 88 9.97 -10.76 -11.17
CA SER A 88 9.25 -9.59 -11.68
C SER A 88 8.19 -9.99 -12.68
N VAL A 89 7.15 -9.20 -12.77
CA VAL A 89 6.09 -9.33 -13.75
C VAL A 89 5.91 -8.01 -14.49
N PHE A 90 5.61 -8.08 -15.78
CA PHE A 90 5.18 -6.91 -16.53
C PHE A 90 3.69 -6.70 -16.28
N HIS A 91 3.35 -5.51 -15.81
CA HIS A 91 1.97 -5.11 -15.56
C HIS A 91 1.67 -3.83 -16.33
N GLU A 92 0.72 -3.91 -17.25
CA GLU A 92 0.25 -2.75 -17.99
C GLU A 92 -0.59 -1.85 -17.09
N TYR A 93 0.01 -0.75 -16.65
CA TYR A 93 -0.63 0.17 -15.71
C TYR A 93 -1.40 1.28 -16.43
N GLU A 94 -2.67 1.09 -16.62
CA GLU A 94 -3.54 2.01 -17.38
C GLU A 94 -3.86 3.34 -16.69
N LYS A 95 -3.56 3.51 -15.40
CA LYS A 95 -3.95 4.70 -14.60
C LYS A 95 -5.45 5.01 -14.71
N GLY A 96 -6.29 3.99 -14.71
CA GLY A 96 -7.72 4.08 -15.03
C GLY A 96 -8.48 5.16 -14.24
N SER A 97 -8.21 5.32 -12.95
CA SER A 97 -8.85 6.37 -12.14
C SER A 97 -8.46 7.80 -12.53
N TYR A 98 -7.41 7.99 -13.33
CA TYR A 98 -7.03 9.31 -13.87
C TYR A 98 -7.79 9.65 -15.17
N LYS A 99 -8.22 8.63 -15.90
CA LYS A 99 -8.88 8.77 -17.20
C LYS A 99 -10.40 8.64 -17.13
N ASN A 100 -10.91 7.96 -16.10
CA ASN A 100 -12.33 7.60 -15.99
C ASN A 100 -12.96 8.10 -14.68
N ARG A 101 -14.00 8.93 -14.78
CA ARG A 101 -14.70 9.53 -13.61
C ARG A 101 -15.36 8.48 -12.71
N LYS A 102 -15.86 7.36 -13.26
CA LYS A 102 -16.45 6.26 -12.49
C LYS A 102 -15.37 5.57 -11.63
N LEU A 103 -14.21 5.30 -12.23
CA LEU A 103 -13.07 4.72 -11.50
C LEU A 103 -12.50 5.69 -10.46
N LEU A 104 -12.49 6.99 -10.74
CA LEU A 104 -12.15 8.01 -9.76
C LEU A 104 -13.09 7.99 -8.56
N ARG A 105 -14.40 7.88 -8.80
CA ARG A 105 -15.40 7.78 -7.72
C ARG A 105 -15.16 6.53 -6.87
N TYR A 106 -14.92 5.38 -7.46
CA TYR A 106 -14.58 4.16 -6.71
C TYR A 106 -13.32 4.36 -5.87
N HIS A 107 -12.27 4.96 -6.44
CA HIS A 107 -11.03 5.24 -5.73
C HIS A 107 -11.26 6.13 -4.49
N ILE A 108 -11.97 7.24 -4.65
CA ILE A 108 -12.28 8.14 -3.53
C ILE A 108 -13.12 7.42 -2.46
N CYS A 109 -14.20 6.73 -2.86
CA CYS A 109 -15.04 6.00 -1.93
C CYS A 109 -14.27 4.92 -1.16
N SER A 110 -13.41 4.16 -1.83
CA SER A 110 -12.60 3.12 -1.19
C SER A 110 -11.59 3.70 -0.22
N ILE A 111 -10.94 4.82 -0.55
CA ILE A 111 -10.03 5.49 0.39
C ILE A 111 -10.77 6.01 1.62
N ILE A 112 -11.96 6.59 1.45
CA ILE A 112 -12.80 7.03 2.58
C ILE A 112 -13.16 5.82 3.46
N LYS A 113 -13.63 4.72 2.87
CA LYS A 113 -13.94 3.47 3.60
C LYS A 113 -12.71 2.95 4.36
N TYR A 114 -11.53 2.99 3.72
CA TYR A 114 -10.28 2.56 4.34
C TYR A 114 -9.96 3.38 5.59
N PHE A 115 -10.02 4.70 5.51
CA PHE A 115 -9.75 5.55 6.67
C PHE A 115 -10.85 5.49 7.73
N ASN A 116 -12.11 5.29 7.35
CA ASN A 116 -13.19 5.05 8.31
C ASN A 116 -13.01 3.74 9.07
N LYS A 117 -12.45 2.71 8.43
CA LYS A 117 -12.13 1.42 9.07
C LYS A 117 -10.91 1.51 9.99
N TRP A 118 -9.86 2.20 9.55
CA TRP A 118 -8.54 2.11 10.17
C TRP A 118 -8.09 3.37 10.91
N GLY A 119 -8.83 4.46 10.79
CA GLY A 119 -8.49 5.76 11.34
C GLY A 119 -7.84 6.70 10.34
N TRP A 120 -8.26 7.97 10.40
CA TRP A 120 -7.79 9.03 9.50
C TRP A 120 -6.40 9.54 9.88
N PHE A 121 -6.26 10.05 11.10
CA PHE A 121 -5.04 10.74 11.54
C PHE A 121 -4.32 9.95 12.63
N ILE A 122 -5.04 9.44 13.61
CA ILE A 122 -4.48 8.69 14.74
C ILE A 122 -4.62 7.20 14.44
N ASP A 123 -3.48 6.57 14.11
CA ASP A 123 -3.40 5.14 13.81
C ASP A 123 -2.06 4.59 14.32
N GLN A 124 -2.05 4.20 15.57
CA GLN A 124 -0.87 3.70 16.27
C GLN A 124 -0.33 2.40 15.64
N LYS A 125 -1.21 1.50 15.20
CA LYS A 125 -0.81 0.24 14.56
C LYS A 125 -0.05 0.51 13.26
N ARG A 126 -0.58 1.42 12.41
CA ARG A 126 0.08 1.84 11.17
C ARG A 126 1.44 2.47 11.47
N LYS A 127 1.49 3.39 12.43
CA LYS A 127 2.74 4.07 12.81
C LYS A 127 3.80 3.07 13.28
N LYS A 128 3.41 2.15 14.17
CA LYS A 128 4.31 1.11 14.69
C LYS A 128 4.84 0.21 13.57
N ARG A 129 3.95 -0.27 12.69
CA ARG A 129 4.32 -1.14 11.56
C ARG A 129 5.26 -0.43 10.58
N ASN A 130 4.91 0.78 10.15
CA ASN A 130 5.77 1.54 9.24
C ASN A 130 7.14 1.80 9.85
N SER A 131 7.21 2.21 11.11
CA SER A 131 8.50 2.43 11.80
C SER A 131 9.31 1.15 11.92
N HIS A 132 8.67 0.00 12.16
CA HIS A 132 9.34 -1.29 12.20
C HIS A 132 9.96 -1.64 10.84
N CYS A 133 9.17 -1.59 9.76
CA CYS A 133 9.67 -1.89 8.41
C CYS A 133 10.80 -0.93 8.00
N ILE A 134 10.67 0.37 8.26
CA ILE A 134 11.72 1.35 7.93
C ILE A 134 13.03 0.98 8.62
N LYS A 135 13.02 0.71 9.92
CA LYS A 135 14.22 0.32 10.68
C LYS A 135 14.87 -0.95 10.14
N LEU A 136 14.07 -1.96 9.79
CA LEU A 136 14.59 -3.19 9.20
C LEU A 136 15.25 -2.95 7.85
N ILE A 137 14.64 -2.13 6.99
CA ILE A 137 15.19 -1.81 5.67
C ILE A 137 16.49 -1.01 5.80
N GLU A 138 16.54 -0.02 6.69
CA GLU A 138 17.76 0.75 6.98
C GLU A 138 18.89 -0.16 7.47
N TYR A 139 18.59 -1.11 8.36
CA TYR A 139 19.57 -2.11 8.83
C TYR A 139 20.09 -3.03 7.71
N ILE A 140 19.22 -3.46 6.80
CA ILE A 140 19.60 -4.33 5.68
C ILE A 140 20.47 -3.57 4.66
N ARG A 141 20.27 -2.27 4.50
CA ARG A 141 21.02 -1.42 3.55
C ARG A 141 22.45 -1.13 3.99
N ASN A 142 22.68 -0.99 5.28
CA ASN A 142 24.01 -0.77 5.86
C ASN A 142 24.79 -2.08 5.96
#